data_ba5d03e91791d76b61f0e997ba414090
#
_entry.id   ba5d03e91791d76b61f0e997ba414090
#
_cell.length_a   1.000
_cell.length_b   1.000
_cell.length_c   1.000
_cell.angle_alpha   90.00
_cell.angle_beta   90.00
_cell.angle_gamma   90.00
#
_symmetry.space_group_name_H-M   'P 1'
#
loop_
_entity.id
_entity.type
_entity.pdbx_description
1 polymer ?
#
loop_
_entity_poly.entity_id
_entity_poly.type
_entity_poly.pdbx_seq_one_letter_code
_entity_poly.pdbx_strand_id
1 'polypeptide(L)'
;MKTIIVGLGNPILGDDGVGWKVAEEIQKQLPQFPLQDAGKIDVICLSLGGLGLMEHLIGYDRAILIDAFSTDDQPGSILIMKLNELPNYSAYHTTSAHDTSLQKAIEFGKSMGAKLPEDVEVVGITTVRVHDFSEELSPPVADVVSFAARIVLDLLQQIHVHKEQYV
;
A
#
# COMPACT_ATOMS: atom_id res chain seq x y z
N MET A 1 10.65 -15.23 4.52
CA MET A 1 9.41 -14.42 4.47
C MET A 1 9.29 -13.82 3.08
N LYS A 2 8.07 -13.73 2.55
CA LYS A 2 7.79 -13.15 1.23
C LYS A 2 6.87 -11.95 1.41
N THR A 3 7.36 -10.74 1.07
CA THR A 3 6.62 -9.47 1.24
C THR A 3 6.26 -8.89 -0.13
N ILE A 4 5.04 -8.37 -0.24
CA ILE A 4 4.62 -7.58 -1.40
C ILE A 4 4.37 -6.14 -0.98
N ILE A 5 4.86 -5.20 -1.79
CA ILE A 5 4.54 -3.79 -1.70
C ILE A 5 3.70 -3.43 -2.91
N VAL A 6 2.55 -2.83 -2.69
CA VAL A 6 1.60 -2.48 -3.74
C VAL A 6 1.32 -0.99 -3.72
N GLY A 7 1.73 -0.29 -4.77
CA GLY A 7 1.27 1.07 -5.04
C GLY A 7 -0.11 1.03 -5.68
N LEU A 8 -1.11 1.55 -4.99
CA LEU A 8 -2.50 1.60 -5.44
C LEU A 8 -2.84 2.96 -6.04
N GLY A 9 -3.80 2.98 -6.95
CA GLY A 9 -4.36 4.20 -7.51
C GLY A 9 -4.38 4.23 -9.03
N ASN A 10 -4.86 5.34 -9.57
CA ASN A 10 -4.88 5.57 -11.00
C ASN A 10 -3.86 6.67 -11.37
N PRO A 11 -2.77 6.34 -12.09
CA PRO A 11 -1.68 7.27 -12.36
C PRO A 11 -2.05 8.44 -13.29
N ILE A 12 -3.22 8.41 -13.92
CA ILE A 12 -3.70 9.50 -14.79
C ILE A 12 -4.75 10.40 -14.11
N LEU A 13 -4.99 10.20 -12.82
CA LEU A 13 -5.94 10.99 -12.03
C LEU A 13 -5.23 11.83 -10.94
N GLY A 14 -4.15 12.50 -11.29
CA GLY A 14 -3.43 13.41 -10.39
C GLY A 14 -2.96 12.71 -9.12
N ASP A 15 -3.34 13.24 -7.96
CA ASP A 15 -2.92 12.73 -6.65
C ASP A 15 -3.36 11.30 -6.34
N ASP A 16 -4.37 10.79 -7.04
CA ASP A 16 -4.79 9.38 -6.95
C ASP A 16 -3.65 8.42 -7.36
N GLY A 17 -2.74 8.87 -8.18
CA GLY A 17 -1.55 8.13 -8.61
C GLY A 17 -0.39 8.13 -7.61
N VAL A 18 -0.52 8.73 -6.43
CA VAL A 18 0.60 8.85 -5.47
C VAL A 18 1.16 7.50 -5.05
N GLY A 19 0.29 6.48 -4.85
CA GLY A 19 0.75 5.14 -4.48
C GLY A 19 1.71 4.54 -5.53
N TRP A 20 1.45 4.76 -6.81
CA TRP A 20 2.34 4.35 -7.91
C TRP A 20 3.68 5.08 -7.85
N LYS A 21 3.67 6.41 -7.65
CA LYS A 21 4.89 7.22 -7.57
C LYS A 21 5.79 6.80 -6.41
N VAL A 22 5.18 6.50 -5.25
CA VAL A 22 5.93 5.98 -4.08
C VAL A 22 6.49 4.58 -4.36
N ALA A 23 5.72 3.68 -4.97
CA ALA A 23 6.20 2.35 -5.34
C ALA A 23 7.36 2.40 -6.35
N GLU A 24 7.28 3.27 -7.37
CA GLU A 24 8.37 3.52 -8.32
C GLU A 24 9.64 4.03 -7.61
N GLU A 25 9.48 4.92 -6.62
CA GLU A 25 10.60 5.44 -5.84
C GLU A 25 11.22 4.36 -4.95
N ILE A 26 10.41 3.49 -4.36
CA ILE A 26 10.89 2.32 -3.61
C ILE A 26 11.70 1.39 -4.53
N GLN A 27 11.22 1.11 -5.75
CA GLN A 27 11.95 0.26 -6.71
C GLN A 27 13.35 0.79 -7.04
N LYS A 28 13.51 2.13 -7.08
CA LYS A 28 14.82 2.77 -7.30
C LYS A 28 15.75 2.65 -6.10
N GLN A 29 15.21 2.79 -4.89
CA GLN A 29 15.99 2.81 -3.65
C GLN A 29 16.29 1.40 -3.12
N LEU A 30 15.42 0.43 -3.35
CA LEU A 30 15.49 -0.93 -2.80
C LEU A 30 16.82 -1.65 -3.05
N PRO A 31 17.47 -1.57 -4.25
CA PRO A 31 18.74 -2.24 -4.50
C PRO A 31 19.90 -1.72 -3.65
N GLN A 32 19.81 -0.51 -3.14
CA GLN A 32 20.85 0.13 -2.32
C GLN A 32 20.49 0.15 -0.83
N PHE A 33 19.29 -0.30 -0.49
CA PHE A 33 18.81 -0.28 0.88
C PHE A 33 19.34 -1.51 1.64
N PRO A 34 19.98 -1.33 2.79
CA PRO A 34 20.58 -2.43 3.55
C PRO A 34 19.49 -3.25 4.26
N LEU A 35 18.86 -4.14 3.52
CA LEU A 35 17.89 -5.08 4.06
C LEU A 35 18.62 -6.35 4.53
N GLN A 36 18.81 -6.49 5.83
CA GLN A 36 19.32 -7.73 6.40
C GLN A 36 18.14 -8.72 6.54
N ASP A 37 18.27 -9.89 5.91
CA ASP A 37 17.31 -11.02 6.00
C ASP A 37 15.84 -10.70 5.65
N ALA A 38 15.58 -9.66 4.87
CA ALA A 38 14.22 -9.25 4.50
C ALA A 38 13.43 -10.28 3.68
N GLY A 39 14.09 -11.35 3.22
CA GLY A 39 13.49 -12.34 2.35
C GLY A 39 13.24 -11.81 0.94
N LYS A 40 12.22 -12.37 0.27
CA LYS A 40 11.84 -11.91 -1.07
C LYS A 40 10.88 -10.72 -0.96
N ILE A 41 11.19 -9.62 -1.64
CA ILE A 41 10.35 -8.44 -1.73
C ILE A 41 9.97 -8.23 -3.19
N ASP A 42 8.67 -8.17 -3.45
CA ASP A 42 8.12 -7.81 -4.75
C ASP A 42 7.43 -6.43 -4.63
N VAL A 43 7.65 -5.54 -5.60
CA VAL A 43 7.03 -4.20 -5.65
C VAL A 43 6.26 -4.08 -6.94
N ILE A 44 4.95 -3.83 -6.85
CA ILE A 44 4.05 -3.70 -7.99
C ILE A 44 3.14 -2.49 -7.87
N CYS A 45 2.58 -2.06 -9.01
CA CYS A 45 1.56 -1.00 -9.06
C CYS A 45 0.26 -1.59 -9.59
N LEU A 46 -0.86 -1.27 -8.95
CA LEU A 46 -2.18 -1.77 -9.33
C LEU A 46 -3.24 -0.67 -9.27
N SER A 47 -4.22 -0.76 -10.17
CA SER A 47 -5.46 0.03 -10.13
C SER A 47 -6.64 -0.91 -9.84
N LEU A 48 -6.52 -1.71 -8.79
CA LEU A 48 -7.47 -2.77 -8.41
C LEU A 48 -7.81 -2.65 -6.92
N GLY A 49 -9.01 -3.08 -6.55
CA GLY A 49 -9.47 -3.21 -5.17
C GLY A 49 -10.13 -4.57 -4.92
N GLY A 50 -10.65 -4.77 -3.74
CA GLY A 50 -11.45 -5.94 -3.37
C GLY A 50 -10.83 -7.28 -3.72
N LEU A 51 -11.58 -8.12 -4.45
CA LEU A 51 -11.15 -9.46 -4.86
C LEU A 51 -9.94 -9.42 -5.81
N GLY A 52 -9.92 -8.47 -6.75
CA GLY A 52 -8.80 -8.36 -7.69
C GLY A 52 -7.47 -8.03 -6.99
N LEU A 53 -7.51 -7.15 -6.00
CA LEU A 53 -6.33 -6.87 -5.17
C LEU A 53 -5.94 -8.09 -4.34
N MET A 54 -6.91 -8.75 -3.68
CA MET A 54 -6.68 -9.95 -2.87
C MET A 54 -5.96 -11.05 -3.66
N GLU A 55 -6.33 -11.28 -4.94
CA GLU A 55 -5.69 -12.28 -5.79
C GLU A 55 -4.18 -12.05 -5.95
N HIS A 56 -3.74 -10.78 -6.00
CA HIS A 56 -2.31 -10.43 -6.08
C HIS A 56 -1.57 -10.64 -4.76
N LEU A 57 -2.28 -10.75 -3.64
CA LEU A 57 -1.69 -11.01 -2.32
C LEU A 57 -1.49 -12.49 -2.03
N ILE A 58 -2.00 -13.41 -2.88
CA ILE A 58 -1.86 -14.85 -2.66
C ILE A 58 -0.39 -15.28 -2.69
N GLY A 59 0.01 -16.04 -1.68
CA GLY A 59 1.36 -16.60 -1.56
C GLY A 59 2.37 -15.69 -0.86
N TYR A 60 1.95 -14.49 -0.42
CA TYR A 60 2.78 -13.61 0.40
C TYR A 60 2.48 -13.81 1.89
N ASP A 61 3.48 -13.53 2.71
CA ASP A 61 3.39 -13.60 4.17
C ASP A 61 3.02 -12.24 4.77
N ARG A 62 3.41 -11.14 4.10
CA ARG A 62 3.16 -9.74 4.46
C ARG A 62 2.82 -8.92 3.23
N ALA A 63 1.95 -7.91 3.41
CA ALA A 63 1.66 -6.90 2.39
C ALA A 63 1.76 -5.49 2.97
N ILE A 64 2.33 -4.56 2.19
CA ILE A 64 2.28 -3.12 2.45
C ILE A 64 1.59 -2.48 1.26
N LEU A 65 0.45 -1.85 1.51
CA LEU A 65 -0.35 -1.16 0.51
C LEU A 65 -0.09 0.34 0.64
N ILE A 66 0.13 1.02 -0.47
CA ILE A 66 0.37 2.47 -0.52
C ILE A 66 -0.76 3.09 -1.32
N ASP A 67 -1.51 4.00 -0.73
CA ASP A 67 -2.75 4.49 -1.32
C ASP A 67 -3.00 5.98 -1.03
N ALA A 68 -3.75 6.64 -1.91
CA ALA A 68 -4.24 7.99 -1.70
C ALA A 68 -5.47 7.99 -0.79
N PHE A 69 -5.47 8.84 0.22
CA PHE A 69 -6.61 9.06 1.11
C PHE A 69 -7.18 10.45 0.89
N SER A 70 -8.36 10.51 0.25
CA SER A 70 -9.08 11.77 0.10
C SER A 70 -9.61 12.23 1.46
N THR A 71 -9.22 13.41 1.88
CA THR A 71 -9.63 14.01 3.15
C THR A 71 -9.83 15.51 2.97
N ASP A 72 -10.58 16.12 3.88
CA ASP A 72 -10.71 17.59 3.98
C ASP A 72 -9.54 18.20 4.76
N ASP A 73 -8.65 17.38 5.31
CA ASP A 73 -7.42 17.78 5.99
C ASP A 73 -6.33 18.24 5.02
N GLN A 74 -5.17 18.60 5.58
CA GLN A 74 -4.04 19.03 4.77
C GLN A 74 -3.51 17.88 3.89
N PRO A 75 -3.32 18.11 2.58
CA PRO A 75 -2.71 17.14 1.69
C PRO A 75 -1.23 16.94 2.03
N GLY A 76 -0.71 15.73 1.75
CA GLY A 76 0.69 15.40 1.97
C GLY A 76 1.01 14.88 3.38
N SER A 77 0.00 14.58 4.20
CA SER A 77 0.21 13.84 5.45
C SER A 77 0.31 12.34 5.18
N ILE A 78 1.14 11.64 5.96
CA ILE A 78 1.33 10.19 5.83
C ILE A 78 0.75 9.50 7.05
N LEU A 79 -0.08 8.51 6.83
CA LEU A 79 -0.77 7.71 7.84
C LEU A 79 -0.34 6.25 7.68
N ILE A 80 0.01 5.59 8.79
CA ILE A 80 0.34 4.16 8.81
C ILE A 80 -0.71 3.46 9.66
N MET A 81 -1.39 2.49 9.08
CA MET A 81 -2.49 1.79 9.72
C MET A 81 -2.43 0.30 9.42
N LYS A 82 -2.91 -0.54 10.33
CA LYS A 82 -3.17 -1.94 10.01
C LYS A 82 -4.51 -2.06 9.28
N LEU A 83 -4.61 -3.01 8.37
CA LEU A 83 -5.85 -3.22 7.59
C LEU A 83 -7.07 -3.46 8.49
N ASN A 84 -6.91 -4.12 9.62
CA ASN A 84 -7.99 -4.38 10.58
C ASN A 84 -8.48 -3.12 11.32
N GLU A 85 -7.72 -2.03 11.29
CA GLU A 85 -8.09 -0.73 11.87
C GLU A 85 -8.92 0.12 10.90
N LEU A 86 -9.02 -0.30 9.63
CA LEU A 86 -9.71 0.39 8.55
C LEU A 86 -11.04 -0.30 8.24
N PRO A 87 -12.16 0.08 8.90
CA PRO A 87 -13.45 -0.53 8.60
C PRO A 87 -13.81 -0.28 7.12
N ASN A 88 -14.17 -1.36 6.42
CA ASN A 88 -14.59 -1.32 5.02
C ASN A 88 -13.58 -0.69 4.03
N TYR A 89 -12.28 -0.85 4.30
CA TYR A 89 -11.28 -0.44 3.33
C TYR A 89 -11.51 -1.19 2.00
N SER A 90 -12.04 -0.45 1.06
CA SER A 90 -11.91 -0.74 -0.36
C SER A 90 -10.92 0.29 -0.85
N ALA A 91 -9.83 -0.13 -1.52
CA ALA A 91 -9.01 0.82 -2.23
C ALA A 91 -9.98 1.72 -3.02
N TYR A 92 -10.03 3.01 -2.70
CA TYR A 92 -11.10 3.97 -3.10
C TYR A 92 -11.21 4.18 -4.62
N HIS A 93 -10.54 3.37 -5.40
CA HIS A 93 -10.45 3.46 -6.86
C HIS A 93 -11.55 2.70 -7.60
N THR A 94 -12.41 1.99 -6.88
CA THR A 94 -13.51 1.27 -7.49
C THR A 94 -14.79 2.12 -7.42
N THR A 95 -15.26 2.54 -8.57
CA THR A 95 -16.50 3.30 -8.73
C THR A 95 -17.77 2.44 -8.57
N SER A 96 -17.61 1.15 -8.23
CA SER A 96 -18.71 0.21 -8.09
C SER A 96 -19.17 0.10 -6.64
N ALA A 97 -20.43 0.43 -6.39
CA ALA A 97 -21.09 0.24 -5.09
C ALA A 97 -21.19 -1.25 -4.66
N HIS A 98 -20.73 -2.16 -5.51
CA HIS A 98 -20.78 -3.61 -5.29
C HIS A 98 -19.41 -4.21 -4.95
N ASP A 99 -18.36 -3.40 -4.82
CA ASP A 99 -17.05 -3.92 -4.51
C ASP A 99 -16.94 -4.37 -3.05
N THR A 100 -16.49 -5.59 -2.91
CA THR A 100 -16.18 -6.20 -1.62
C THR A 100 -14.97 -5.49 -1.00
N SER A 101 -15.05 -5.12 0.28
CA SER A 101 -13.87 -4.59 0.98
C SER A 101 -12.72 -5.59 0.94
N LEU A 102 -11.48 -5.09 0.99
CA LEU A 102 -10.31 -5.96 0.98
C LEU A 102 -10.30 -6.94 2.16
N GLN A 103 -10.77 -6.52 3.35
CA GLN A 103 -10.91 -7.39 4.51
C GLN A 103 -11.80 -8.60 4.21
N LYS A 104 -12.99 -8.35 3.65
CA LYS A 104 -13.93 -9.43 3.28
C LYS A 104 -13.38 -10.31 2.17
N ALA A 105 -12.67 -9.71 1.21
CA ALA A 105 -12.01 -10.47 0.15
C ALA A 105 -10.94 -11.42 0.72
N ILE A 106 -10.12 -10.95 1.67
CA ILE A 106 -9.10 -11.76 2.34
C ILE A 106 -9.75 -12.88 3.18
N GLU A 107 -10.80 -12.58 3.94
CA GLU A 107 -11.55 -13.58 4.72
C GLU A 107 -12.12 -14.67 3.81
N PHE A 108 -12.73 -14.27 2.69
CA PHE A 108 -13.24 -15.20 1.70
C PHE A 108 -12.14 -16.05 1.09
N GLY A 109 -11.03 -15.44 0.64
CA GLY A 109 -9.91 -16.18 0.08
C GLY A 109 -9.31 -17.20 1.06
N LYS A 110 -9.15 -16.81 2.34
CA LYS A 110 -8.70 -17.74 3.40
C LYS A 110 -9.68 -18.90 3.61
N SER A 111 -10.98 -18.63 3.58
CA SER A 111 -12.00 -19.68 3.69
C SER A 111 -11.97 -20.70 2.55
N MET A 112 -11.49 -20.28 1.38
CA MET A 112 -11.27 -21.13 0.20
C MET A 112 -9.89 -21.80 0.20
N GLY A 113 -9.09 -21.63 1.25
CA GLY A 113 -7.77 -22.25 1.40
C GLY A 113 -6.62 -21.49 0.74
N ALA A 114 -6.83 -20.24 0.30
CA ALA A 114 -5.75 -19.42 -0.23
C ALA A 114 -4.78 -19.01 0.88
N LYS A 115 -3.47 -19.11 0.60
CA LYS A 115 -2.44 -18.56 1.48
C LYS A 115 -2.37 -17.05 1.26
N LEU A 116 -2.87 -16.28 2.22
CA LEU A 116 -2.91 -14.82 2.20
C LEU A 116 -2.11 -14.23 3.37
N PRO A 117 -1.59 -13.00 3.25
CA PRO A 117 -0.79 -12.40 4.29
C PRO A 117 -1.58 -12.23 5.60
N GLU A 118 -0.91 -12.52 6.71
CA GLU A 118 -1.44 -12.28 8.06
C GLU A 118 -1.23 -10.84 8.49
N ASP A 119 -0.16 -10.20 7.99
CA ASP A 119 0.18 -8.82 8.28
C ASP A 119 -0.03 -7.98 7.02
N VAL A 120 -1.00 -7.08 7.08
CA VAL A 120 -1.30 -6.12 6.01
C VAL A 120 -1.31 -4.72 6.59
N GLU A 121 -0.36 -3.91 6.14
CA GLU A 121 -0.24 -2.49 6.50
C GLU A 121 -0.68 -1.62 5.33
N VAL A 122 -1.29 -0.49 5.65
CA VAL A 122 -1.68 0.53 4.70
C VAL A 122 -0.96 1.83 5.02
N VAL A 123 -0.20 2.32 4.06
CA VAL A 123 0.46 3.63 4.10
C VAL A 123 -0.39 4.57 3.26
N GLY A 124 -1.20 5.38 3.92
CA GLY A 124 -2.07 6.36 3.30
C GLY A 124 -1.37 7.71 3.14
N ILE A 125 -1.50 8.32 1.97
CA ILE A 125 -1.06 9.69 1.74
C ILE A 125 -2.31 10.56 1.54
N THR A 126 -2.49 11.59 2.37
CA THR A 126 -3.64 12.47 2.28
C THR A 126 -3.58 13.33 1.02
N THR A 127 -4.68 13.39 0.31
CA THR A 127 -4.82 14.13 -0.94
C THR A 127 -6.09 14.96 -0.93
N VAL A 128 -6.12 16.04 -1.69
CA VAL A 128 -7.37 16.75 -2.01
C VAL A 128 -8.05 16.02 -3.17
N ARG A 129 -9.36 15.94 -3.17
CA ARG A 129 -10.11 15.42 -4.31
C ARG A 129 -9.83 16.29 -5.53
N VAL A 130 -9.05 15.75 -6.45
CA VAL A 130 -8.81 16.34 -7.76
C VAL A 130 -9.52 15.45 -8.78
N HIS A 131 -10.41 16.04 -9.56
CA HIS A 131 -11.15 15.34 -10.60
C HIS A 131 -10.53 15.51 -11.98
N ASP A 132 -9.38 16.18 -12.06
CA ASP A 132 -8.74 16.49 -13.32
C ASP A 132 -7.81 15.36 -13.77
N PHE A 133 -7.86 15.05 -15.05
CA PHE A 133 -6.90 14.14 -15.66
C PHE A 133 -5.51 14.78 -15.65
N SER A 134 -4.58 14.18 -14.93
CA SER A 134 -3.19 14.61 -14.83
C SER A 134 -2.31 13.45 -14.41
N GLU A 135 -1.12 13.35 -14.98
CA GLU A 135 -0.07 12.44 -14.51
C GLU A 135 0.81 13.09 -13.43
N GLU A 136 0.59 14.37 -13.15
CA GLU A 136 1.35 15.14 -12.16
C GLU A 136 0.62 15.15 -10.82
N LEU A 137 1.39 14.97 -9.74
CA LEU A 137 0.91 15.15 -8.37
C LEU A 137 0.85 16.65 -8.03
N SER A 138 -0.09 17.04 -7.16
CA SER A 138 -0.06 18.36 -6.56
C SER A 138 1.23 18.55 -5.74
N PRO A 139 1.74 19.80 -5.63
CA PRO A 139 3.02 20.05 -4.95
C PRO A 139 3.12 19.46 -3.55
N PRO A 140 2.14 19.58 -2.63
CA PRO A 140 2.27 19.02 -1.29
C PRO A 140 2.31 17.49 -1.26
N VAL A 141 1.69 16.83 -2.25
CA VAL A 141 1.71 15.37 -2.38
C VAL A 141 3.01 14.91 -3.04
N ALA A 142 3.48 15.62 -4.06
CA ALA A 142 4.76 15.34 -4.71
C ALA A 142 5.94 15.43 -3.73
N ASP A 143 5.93 16.42 -2.84
CA ASP A 143 7.00 16.69 -1.89
C ASP A 143 7.20 15.55 -0.87
N VAL A 144 6.18 14.74 -0.60
CA VAL A 144 6.27 13.64 0.39
C VAL A 144 6.57 12.27 -0.21
N VAL A 145 6.64 12.12 -1.54
CA VAL A 145 6.86 10.82 -2.20
C VAL A 145 8.13 10.13 -1.71
N SER A 146 9.26 10.83 -1.72
CA SER A 146 10.55 10.25 -1.28
C SER A 146 10.55 9.91 0.21
N PHE A 147 9.88 10.72 1.03
CA PHE A 147 9.75 10.45 2.46
C PHE A 147 8.82 9.27 2.73
N ALA A 148 7.71 9.15 2.02
CA ALA A 148 6.82 8.00 2.10
C ALA A 148 7.52 6.69 1.68
N ALA A 149 8.33 6.73 0.59
CA ALA A 149 9.14 5.61 0.17
C ALA A 149 10.12 5.18 1.28
N ARG A 150 10.78 6.14 1.95
CA ARG A 150 11.67 5.85 3.07
C ARG A 150 10.95 5.20 4.24
N ILE A 151 9.77 5.70 4.60
CA ILE A 151 8.94 5.09 5.66
C ILE A 151 8.64 3.62 5.33
N VAL A 152 8.24 3.31 4.10
CA VAL A 152 7.95 1.92 3.69
C VAL A 152 9.21 1.04 3.79
N LEU A 153 10.37 1.54 3.36
CA LEU A 153 11.64 0.82 3.49
C LEU A 153 12.02 0.58 4.96
N ASP A 154 11.79 1.56 5.83
CA ASP A 154 12.04 1.42 7.27
C ASP A 154 11.08 0.41 7.92
N LEU A 155 9.80 0.35 7.48
CA LEU A 155 8.86 -0.69 7.91
C LEU A 155 9.34 -2.11 7.56
N LEU A 156 10.06 -2.30 6.46
CA LEU A 156 10.66 -3.60 6.12
C LEU A 156 11.73 -4.04 7.11
N GLN A 157 12.44 -3.11 7.76
CA GLN A 157 13.47 -3.42 8.74
C GLN A 157 12.92 -3.74 10.14
N GLN A 158 11.77 -3.18 10.52
CA GLN A 158 11.23 -3.27 11.89
C GLN A 158 10.84 -4.70 12.33
N ILE A 159 10.69 -5.62 11.38
CA ILE A 159 10.30 -7.02 11.70
C ILE A 159 11.40 -7.77 12.45
N HIS A 160 12.65 -7.39 12.35
CA HIS A 160 13.76 -8.10 12.99
C HIS A 160 13.87 -7.80 14.49
N VAL A 161 13.46 -6.59 14.90
CA VAL A 161 13.54 -6.18 16.32
C VAL A 161 12.53 -6.94 17.20
N HIS A 162 11.38 -7.31 16.66
CA HIS A 162 10.35 -8.04 17.44
C HIS A 162 10.60 -9.54 17.58
N LYS A 163 11.43 -10.15 16.71
CA LYS A 163 11.76 -11.58 16.84
C LYS A 163 12.89 -11.85 17.84
N GLU A 164 13.78 -10.88 18.09
CA GLU A 164 14.88 -11.05 19.03
C GLU A 164 14.50 -10.81 20.50
N GLN A 165 13.33 -10.24 20.77
CA GLN A 165 12.84 -9.98 22.14
C GLN A 165 12.07 -11.15 22.77
N TYR A 166 11.89 -12.26 22.07
CA TYR A 166 11.15 -13.44 22.54
C TYR A 166 11.94 -14.75 22.47
N VAL A 167 13.26 -14.70 22.56
CA VAL A 167 14.11 -15.89 22.72
C VAL A 167 14.78 -15.85 24.06
#